data_0971726f6bc59b998c1f462da734658a
#
_entry.id   0971726f6bc59b998c1f462da734658a
#
_cell.length_a   1.000
_cell.length_b   1.000
_cell.length_c   1.000
_cell.angle_alpha   90.00
_cell.angle_beta   90.00
_cell.angle_gamma   90.00
#
_symmetry.space_group_name_H-M   'P 1'
#
loop_
_entity.id
_entity.type
_entity.pdbx_description
1 polymer ?
#
loop_
_entity_poly.entity_id
_entity_poly.type
_entity_poly.pdbx_seq_one_letter_code
_entity_poly.pdbx_strand_id
1 'polypeptide(L)'
;MGESSTVSLPDVEARIRRHYQAITGGRGPLLTVQVIHAPVFHGHTFSIAVELERPVEIGAIEDALTGEHVDLVLEDTDSPSNLAATGQNDILVRLRPEPEGRNSNLASRLWLWGATDNLRMHAQNAMLCALDLRRIRPQGKVQ
;
A
#
# COMPACT_ATOMS: atom_id res chain seq x y z
N MET A 1 12.74 15.41 32.38
CA MET A 1 12.56 15.69 30.94
C MET A 1 12.50 14.35 30.26
N GLY A 2 11.31 13.90 29.81
CA GLY A 2 11.18 12.67 29.07
C GLY A 2 11.72 12.88 27.66
N GLU A 3 12.70 12.06 27.24
CA GLU A 3 13.10 12.00 25.85
C GLU A 3 11.89 11.60 25.01
N SER A 4 11.40 12.52 24.21
CA SER A 4 10.46 12.24 23.16
C SER A 4 11.18 11.35 22.14
N SER A 5 10.87 10.06 22.12
CA SER A 5 11.34 9.16 21.06
C SER A 5 10.63 9.53 19.75
N THR A 6 11.03 10.63 19.16
CA THR A 6 10.57 10.99 17.81
C THR A 6 11.14 9.97 16.84
N VAL A 7 10.25 9.22 16.22
CA VAL A 7 10.63 8.26 15.15
C VAL A 7 11.32 9.06 14.03
N SER A 8 12.55 8.70 13.70
CA SER A 8 13.28 9.32 12.59
C SER A 8 12.59 8.98 11.25
N LEU A 9 12.00 9.97 10.59
CA LEU A 9 11.35 9.77 9.28
C LEU A 9 12.31 9.22 8.21
N PRO A 10 13.58 9.70 8.11
CA PRO A 10 14.56 9.09 7.21
C PRO A 10 14.82 7.60 7.46
N ASP A 11 14.81 7.16 8.72
CA ASP A 11 14.98 5.73 9.05
C ASP A 11 13.76 4.91 8.63
N VAL A 12 12.57 5.48 8.74
CA VAL A 12 11.33 4.85 8.23
C VAL A 12 11.40 4.70 6.70
N GLU A 13 11.81 5.74 5.98
CA GLU A 13 11.99 5.71 4.53
C GLU A 13 13.01 4.66 4.09
N ALA A 14 14.16 4.60 4.77
CA ALA A 14 15.19 3.59 4.52
C ALA A 14 14.66 2.16 4.76
N ARG A 15 13.83 1.98 5.80
CA ARG A 15 13.19 0.70 6.09
C ARG A 15 12.19 0.30 5.02
N ILE A 16 11.35 1.23 4.53
CA ILE A 16 10.40 0.98 3.45
C ILE A 16 11.14 0.54 2.19
N ARG A 17 12.17 1.26 1.77
CA ARG A 17 12.99 0.90 0.60
C ARG A 17 13.61 -0.49 0.74
N ARG A 18 14.16 -0.82 1.91
CA ARG A 18 14.74 -2.14 2.17
C ARG A 18 13.69 -3.27 2.10
N HIS A 19 12.52 -3.07 2.68
CA HIS A 19 11.43 -4.05 2.60
C HIS A 19 10.93 -4.23 1.17
N TYR A 20 10.76 -3.14 0.42
CA TYR A 20 10.39 -3.19 -0.99
C TYR A 20 11.40 -4.00 -1.80
N GLN A 21 12.70 -3.75 -1.64
CA GLN A 21 13.74 -4.52 -2.31
C GLN A 21 13.70 -6.01 -1.95
N ALA A 22 13.45 -6.33 -0.67
CA ALA A 22 13.33 -7.71 -0.23
C ALA A 22 12.11 -8.41 -0.85
N ILE A 23 10.95 -7.77 -0.88
CA ILE A 23 9.71 -8.31 -1.46
C ILE A 23 9.84 -8.51 -2.96
N THR A 24 10.42 -7.56 -3.68
CA THR A 24 10.57 -7.62 -5.14
C THR A 24 11.79 -8.42 -5.59
N GLY A 25 12.61 -8.90 -4.67
CA GLY A 25 13.89 -9.56 -4.98
C GLY A 25 14.85 -8.64 -5.72
N GLY A 26 14.75 -7.33 -5.52
CA GLY A 26 15.54 -6.30 -6.20
C GLY A 26 15.19 -6.08 -7.67
N ARG A 27 14.12 -6.68 -8.19
CA ARG A 27 13.67 -6.59 -9.59
C ARG A 27 12.49 -5.65 -9.81
N GLY A 28 12.00 -5.02 -8.74
CA GLY A 28 10.93 -4.03 -8.84
C GLY A 28 11.40 -2.71 -9.47
N PRO A 29 10.47 -1.86 -9.93
CA PRO A 29 10.76 -0.50 -10.38
C PRO A 29 11.52 0.31 -9.33
N LEU A 30 12.17 1.40 -9.76
CA LEU A 30 12.81 2.32 -8.83
C LEU A 30 11.77 2.97 -7.92
N LEU A 31 11.95 2.83 -6.61
CA LEU A 31 11.07 3.41 -5.60
C LEU A 31 11.73 4.62 -4.93
N THR A 32 11.13 5.79 -5.09
CA THR A 32 11.42 6.98 -4.29
C THR A 32 10.35 7.14 -3.20
N VAL A 33 10.75 7.34 -1.96
CA VAL A 33 9.85 7.42 -0.80
C VAL A 33 10.15 8.67 -0.01
N GLN A 34 9.10 9.40 0.31
CA GLN A 34 9.09 10.46 1.32
C GLN A 34 8.02 10.14 2.36
N VAL A 35 8.37 10.19 3.63
CA VAL A 35 7.43 10.01 4.75
C VAL A 35 7.13 11.35 5.37
N ILE A 36 5.85 11.64 5.60
CA ILE A 36 5.37 12.89 6.18
C ILE A 36 4.57 12.56 7.44
N HIS A 37 4.80 13.32 8.48
CA HIS A 37 3.97 13.27 9.69
C HIS A 37 2.71 14.09 9.47
N ALA A 38 1.57 13.42 9.22
CA ALA A 38 0.29 14.09 9.07
C ALA A 38 -0.40 14.27 10.44
N PRO A 39 -1.17 15.35 10.65
CA PRO A 39 -1.92 15.57 11.89
C PRO A 39 -3.21 14.74 11.90
N VAL A 40 -3.08 13.42 11.77
CA VAL A 40 -4.19 12.47 11.82
C VAL A 40 -4.04 11.58 13.05
N PHE A 41 -5.15 11.10 13.58
CA PHE A 41 -5.13 10.32 14.82
C PHE A 41 -4.47 8.95 14.62
N HIS A 42 -4.81 8.25 13.55
CA HIS A 42 -4.19 6.98 13.14
C HIS A 42 -4.47 6.72 11.65
N GLY A 43 -3.88 5.66 11.12
CA GLY A 43 -4.00 5.28 9.73
C GLY A 43 -2.83 5.77 8.90
N HIS A 44 -2.69 5.22 7.71
CA HIS A 44 -1.76 5.68 6.71
C HIS A 44 -2.52 6.13 5.47
N THR A 45 -2.09 7.24 4.89
CA THR A 45 -2.47 7.64 3.53
C THR A 45 -1.21 7.70 2.69
N PHE A 46 -1.37 7.41 1.40
CA PHE A 46 -0.25 7.43 0.46
C PHE A 46 -0.72 7.93 -0.90
N SER A 47 0.22 8.50 -1.63
CA SER A 47 0.06 8.83 -3.04
C SER A 47 1.24 8.22 -3.80
N ILE A 48 0.94 7.47 -4.86
CA ILE A 48 1.94 6.80 -5.70
C ILE A 48 1.78 7.30 -7.13
N ALA A 49 2.84 7.87 -7.68
CA ALA A 49 2.94 8.11 -9.12
C ALA A 49 3.56 6.86 -9.78
N VAL A 50 2.91 6.38 -10.82
CA VAL A 50 3.38 5.22 -11.60
C VAL A 50 3.56 5.64 -13.06
N GLU A 51 4.72 5.29 -13.61
CA GLU A 51 4.98 5.39 -15.04
C GLU A 51 5.11 3.97 -15.61
N LEU A 52 4.32 3.68 -16.64
CA LEU A 52 4.33 2.41 -17.35
C LEU A 52 5.24 2.51 -18.58
N GLU A 53 5.91 1.44 -18.93
CA GLU A 53 6.79 1.39 -20.13
C GLU A 53 6.05 1.63 -21.45
N ARG A 54 4.75 1.41 -21.46
CA ARG A 54 3.86 1.62 -22.60
C ARG A 54 2.44 1.94 -22.14
N PRO A 55 1.64 2.62 -22.97
CA PRO A 55 0.24 2.83 -22.67
C PRO A 55 -0.52 1.51 -22.51
N VAL A 56 -1.38 1.45 -21.51
CA VAL A 56 -2.22 0.29 -21.17
C VAL A 56 -3.66 0.75 -21.04
N GLU A 57 -4.62 -0.11 -21.34
CA GLU A 57 -6.04 0.18 -21.13
C GLU A 57 -6.34 0.40 -19.64
N ILE A 58 -7.11 1.45 -19.35
CA ILE A 58 -7.44 1.84 -17.97
C ILE A 58 -8.14 0.68 -17.24
N GLY A 59 -9.08 -0.01 -17.91
CA GLY A 59 -9.74 -1.18 -17.32
C GLY A 59 -8.78 -2.30 -16.95
N ALA A 60 -7.75 -2.55 -17.76
CA ALA A 60 -6.73 -3.54 -17.42
C ALA A 60 -5.85 -3.13 -16.21
N ILE A 61 -5.67 -1.82 -15.99
CA ILE A 61 -4.99 -1.31 -14.79
C ILE A 61 -5.88 -1.51 -13.56
N GLU A 62 -7.18 -1.23 -13.67
CA GLU A 62 -8.17 -1.46 -12.60
C GLU A 62 -8.22 -2.94 -12.21
N ASP A 63 -8.32 -3.84 -13.19
CA ASP A 63 -8.30 -5.28 -12.96
C ASP A 63 -7.01 -5.74 -12.24
N ALA A 64 -5.87 -5.19 -12.62
CA ALA A 64 -4.58 -5.52 -12.02
C ALA A 64 -4.43 -5.00 -10.58
N LEU A 65 -5.14 -3.92 -10.23
CA LEU A 65 -5.15 -3.35 -8.87
C LEU A 65 -6.13 -4.07 -7.96
N THR A 66 -7.19 -4.67 -8.50
CA THR A 66 -8.20 -5.39 -7.73
C THR A 66 -7.60 -6.67 -7.15
N GLY A 67 -7.67 -6.83 -5.84
CA GLY A 67 -7.10 -7.97 -5.14
C GLY A 67 -7.77 -8.24 -3.81
N GLU A 68 -7.37 -9.33 -3.15
CA GLU A 68 -7.97 -9.78 -1.88
C GLU A 68 -7.95 -8.73 -0.77
N HIS A 69 -6.99 -7.78 -0.82
CA HIS A 69 -6.78 -6.78 0.22
C HIS A 69 -6.77 -5.34 -0.32
N VAL A 70 -7.27 -5.15 -1.53
CA VAL A 70 -7.39 -3.83 -2.16
C VAL A 70 -8.82 -3.61 -2.60
N ASP A 71 -9.43 -2.55 -2.08
CA ASP A 71 -10.76 -2.08 -2.45
C ASP A 71 -10.61 -0.85 -3.35
N LEU A 72 -10.98 -1.00 -4.63
CA LEU A 72 -10.89 0.06 -5.63
C LEU A 72 -12.09 0.98 -5.51
N VAL A 73 -11.85 2.19 -5.02
CA VAL A 73 -12.88 3.22 -4.81
C VAL A 73 -13.16 3.97 -6.10
N LEU A 74 -14.39 3.88 -6.61
CA LEU A 74 -14.81 4.49 -7.87
C LEU A 74 -14.85 6.03 -7.80
N GLU A 75 -14.80 6.71 -8.95
CA GLU A 75 -14.73 8.18 -9.04
C GLU A 75 -15.97 8.90 -8.52
N ASP A 76 -17.14 8.28 -8.57
CA ASP A 76 -18.43 8.84 -8.13
C ASP A 76 -18.65 8.79 -6.62
N THR A 77 -17.72 8.17 -5.88
CA THR A 77 -17.75 8.08 -4.42
C THR A 77 -16.75 9.03 -3.76
N ASP A 78 -16.82 9.16 -2.44
CA ASP A 78 -15.81 9.92 -1.69
C ASP A 78 -14.42 9.33 -1.81
N SER A 79 -13.40 10.19 -1.90
CA SER A 79 -12.01 9.73 -1.96
C SER A 79 -11.60 8.98 -0.70
N PRO A 80 -10.71 7.96 -0.82
CA PRO A 80 -10.13 7.31 0.33
C PRO A 80 -9.60 8.30 1.37
N SER A 81 -9.97 8.09 2.62
CA SER A 81 -9.54 8.93 3.74
C SER A 81 -9.22 8.07 4.96
N ASN A 82 -8.48 8.61 5.91
CA ASN A 82 -8.23 7.93 7.19
C ASN A 82 -9.52 7.52 7.89
N LEU A 83 -10.55 8.38 7.81
CA LEU A 83 -11.84 8.09 8.42
C LEU A 83 -12.54 6.91 7.73
N ALA A 84 -12.58 6.91 6.39
CA ALA A 84 -13.18 5.83 5.62
C ALA A 84 -12.46 4.50 5.81
N ALA A 85 -11.13 4.53 5.96
CA ALA A 85 -10.31 3.34 6.17
C ALA A 85 -10.38 2.80 7.61
N THR A 86 -10.88 3.58 8.57
CA THR A 86 -10.95 3.16 9.99
C THR A 86 -11.81 1.91 10.15
N GLY A 87 -11.23 0.86 10.73
CA GLY A 87 -11.88 -0.43 10.95
C GLY A 87 -11.96 -1.32 9.72
N GLN A 88 -11.49 -0.87 8.55
CA GLN A 88 -11.46 -1.69 7.34
C GLN A 88 -10.28 -2.67 7.36
N ASN A 89 -10.46 -3.82 6.70
CA ASN A 89 -9.39 -4.81 6.54
C ASN A 89 -8.57 -4.56 5.28
N ASP A 90 -9.15 -3.82 4.33
CA ASP A 90 -8.60 -3.62 3.01
C ASP A 90 -7.97 -2.24 2.89
N ILE A 91 -7.10 -2.10 1.91
CA ILE A 91 -6.52 -0.82 1.51
C ILE A 91 -7.49 -0.19 0.52
N LEU A 92 -8.07 0.96 0.88
CA LEU A 92 -8.88 1.73 -0.04
C LEU A 92 -7.96 2.43 -1.04
N VAL A 93 -8.17 2.22 -2.33
CA VAL A 93 -7.34 2.81 -3.39
C VAL A 93 -8.22 3.47 -4.43
N ARG A 94 -7.89 4.68 -4.84
CA ARG A 94 -8.44 5.35 -6.00
C ARG A 94 -7.39 5.45 -7.09
N LEU A 95 -7.72 4.97 -8.27
CA LEU A 95 -6.94 5.15 -9.48
C LEU A 95 -7.30 6.49 -10.13
N ARG A 96 -6.28 7.26 -10.50
CA ARG A 96 -6.40 8.45 -11.33
C ARG A 96 -5.45 8.33 -12.51
N PRO A 97 -5.92 7.82 -13.65
CA PRO A 97 -5.11 7.74 -14.87
C PRO A 97 -4.90 9.11 -15.48
N GLU A 98 -3.78 9.28 -16.20
CA GLU A 98 -3.53 10.38 -17.10
C GLU A 98 -3.68 9.84 -18.53
N PRO A 99 -4.86 10.01 -19.20
CA PRO A 99 -5.10 9.45 -20.53
C PRO A 99 -4.17 10.06 -21.58
N GLU A 100 -3.73 9.27 -22.56
CA GLU A 100 -2.86 9.69 -23.67
C GLU A 100 -3.51 10.68 -24.65
N GLY A 101 -4.76 11.06 -24.40
CA GLY A 101 -5.51 12.03 -25.20
C GLY A 101 -6.94 12.18 -24.74
N ARG A 102 -7.65 13.18 -25.31
CA ARG A 102 -8.96 13.67 -24.84
C ARG A 102 -10.07 12.60 -24.77
N ASN A 103 -9.95 11.52 -25.56
CA ASN A 103 -10.92 10.42 -25.58
C ASN A 103 -10.21 9.05 -25.58
N SER A 104 -8.99 9.00 -25.06
CA SER A 104 -8.23 7.76 -24.94
C SER A 104 -8.64 6.99 -23.69
N ASN A 105 -8.79 5.67 -23.82
CA ASN A 105 -8.89 4.75 -22.70
C ASN A 105 -7.52 4.15 -22.32
N LEU A 106 -6.43 4.68 -22.92
CA LEU A 106 -5.06 4.26 -22.64
C LEU A 106 -4.36 5.28 -21.76
N ALA A 107 -3.57 4.80 -20.81
CA ALA A 107 -2.72 5.60 -19.96
C ALA A 107 -1.33 4.96 -19.80
N SER A 108 -0.29 5.78 -19.82
CA SER A 108 1.08 5.38 -19.45
C SER A 108 1.51 5.96 -18.11
N ARG A 109 0.79 6.98 -17.62
CA ARG A 109 0.99 7.57 -16.29
C ARG A 109 -0.29 7.52 -15.49
N LEU A 110 -0.16 7.28 -14.20
CA LEU A 110 -1.29 7.24 -13.29
C LEU A 110 -0.86 7.61 -11.87
N TRP A 111 -1.83 8.04 -11.10
CA TRP A 111 -1.72 8.25 -9.68
C TRP A 111 -2.62 7.25 -8.94
N LEU A 112 -2.08 6.71 -7.86
CA LEU A 112 -2.84 5.94 -6.88
C LEU A 112 -2.91 6.77 -5.60
N TRP A 113 -4.11 7.03 -5.13
CA TRP A 113 -4.36 7.61 -3.82
C TRP A 113 -4.97 6.54 -2.93
N GLY A 114 -4.38 6.30 -1.76
CA GLY A 114 -4.87 5.25 -0.88
C GLY A 114 -4.87 5.63 0.59
N ALA A 115 -5.70 4.91 1.34
CA ALA A 115 -5.80 4.99 2.78
C ALA A 115 -5.99 3.61 3.39
N THR A 116 -5.45 3.41 4.60
CA THR A 116 -5.56 2.13 5.31
C THR A 116 -5.54 2.32 6.82
N ASP A 117 -6.23 1.42 7.54
CA ASP A 117 -6.11 1.28 8.99
C ASP A 117 -4.83 0.51 9.33
N ASN A 118 -3.79 1.25 9.72
CA ASN A 118 -2.48 0.68 10.02
C ASN A 118 -2.51 -0.28 11.22
N LEU A 119 -3.34 -0.02 12.22
CA LEU A 119 -3.43 -0.87 13.41
C LEU A 119 -4.03 -2.22 13.06
N ARG A 120 -5.12 -2.20 12.30
CA ARG A 120 -5.80 -3.41 11.87
C ARG A 120 -4.95 -4.25 10.94
N MET A 121 -4.29 -3.63 9.96
CA MET A 121 -3.37 -4.33 9.05
C MET A 121 -2.18 -4.98 9.79
N HIS A 122 -1.59 -4.27 10.75
CA HIS A 122 -0.50 -4.85 11.54
C HIS A 122 -0.97 -6.04 12.37
N ALA A 123 -2.15 -5.97 12.99
CA ALA A 123 -2.72 -7.06 13.76
C ALA A 123 -3.00 -8.30 12.89
N GLN A 124 -3.60 -8.10 11.72
CA GLN A 124 -3.85 -9.18 10.75
C GLN A 124 -2.54 -9.81 10.26
N ASN A 125 -1.57 -9.02 9.84
CA ASN A 125 -0.27 -9.53 9.39
C ASN A 125 0.43 -10.35 10.49
N ALA A 126 0.43 -9.86 11.73
CA ALA A 126 1.02 -10.59 12.84
C ALA A 126 0.33 -11.95 13.07
N MET A 127 -0.99 -11.98 12.95
CA MET A 127 -1.78 -13.21 13.10
C MET A 127 -1.52 -14.19 11.97
N LEU A 128 -1.48 -13.73 10.71
CA LEU A 128 -1.18 -14.57 9.54
C LEU A 128 0.24 -15.13 9.60
N CYS A 129 1.23 -14.31 9.95
CA CYS A 129 2.60 -14.76 10.16
C CYS A 129 2.69 -15.83 11.26
N ALA A 130 1.95 -15.67 12.37
CA ALA A 130 1.93 -16.66 13.45
C ALA A 130 1.31 -18.01 13.00
N LEU A 131 0.26 -17.96 12.18
CA LEU A 131 -0.38 -19.15 11.61
C LEU A 131 0.56 -19.87 10.64
N ASP A 132 1.26 -19.13 9.78
CA ASP A 132 2.22 -19.71 8.83
C ASP A 132 3.43 -20.32 9.53
N LEU A 133 3.95 -19.65 10.57
CA LEU A 133 5.02 -20.21 11.39
C LEU A 133 4.62 -21.53 12.06
N ARG A 134 3.34 -21.69 12.46
CA ARG A 134 2.85 -22.97 12.99
C ARG A 134 2.85 -24.08 11.94
N ARG A 135 2.58 -23.77 10.67
CA ARG A 135 2.60 -24.72 9.56
C ARG A 135 4.03 -25.18 9.20
N ILE A 136 5.01 -24.29 9.34
CA ILE A 136 6.41 -24.53 8.99
C ILE A 136 7.15 -25.24 10.12
N ARG A 137 6.73 -25.09 11.39
CA ARG A 137 7.36 -25.81 12.51
C ARG A 137 7.16 -27.31 12.36
N PRO A 138 8.25 -28.13 12.30
CA PRO A 138 8.11 -29.55 12.38
C PRO A 138 7.42 -29.89 13.71
N GLN A 139 6.36 -30.69 13.65
CA GLN A 139 5.76 -31.21 14.88
C GLN A 139 6.81 -32.10 15.56
N GLY A 140 7.52 -31.51 16.52
CA GLY A 140 8.45 -32.27 17.36
C GLY A 140 7.68 -33.38 18.04
N LYS A 141 8.09 -34.63 17.83
CA LYS A 141 7.61 -35.73 18.63
C LYS A 141 8.01 -35.39 20.08
N VAL A 142 7.01 -35.13 20.90
CA VAL A 142 7.21 -35.13 22.34
C VAL A 142 7.49 -36.59 22.71
N GLN A 143 8.75 -36.88 23.08
CA GLN A 143 9.12 -38.13 23.73
C GLN A 143 8.72 -38.04 25.20
#